data_c8b276220c857a386ed270ef181be691
#
_entry.id   c8b276220c857a386ed270ef181be691
#
_cell.length_a   1.000
_cell.length_b   1.000
_cell.length_c   1.000
_cell.angle_alpha   90.00
_cell.angle_beta   90.00
_cell.angle_gamma   90.00
#
_symmetry.space_group_name_H-M   'P 1'
#
loop_
_entity.id
_entity.type
_entity.pdbx_description
1 polymer ?
#
loop_
_entity_poly.entity_id
_entity_poly.type
_entity_poly.pdbx_seq_one_letter_code
_entity_poly.pdbx_strand_id
1 'polypeptide(L)'
;MVGSLDRDALDVYSAILDEYMARDDTLFVISSDFCHWGSRFQYQRYKPEHRNQPIHETIEKMDMDGVKLIEQKDGPGFYSYLKGL
;
A
#
# COMPACT_ATOMS: atom_id res chain seq x y z
N MET A 1 14.44 -6.04 4.43
CA MET A 1 13.11 -6.30 3.90
C MET A 1 12.12 -6.50 5.05
N VAL A 2 10.99 -5.86 5.00
CA VAL A 2 9.97 -5.94 6.03
C VAL A 2 8.89 -6.92 5.59
N GLY A 3 8.51 -7.85 6.47
CA GLY A 3 7.41 -8.78 6.18
C GLY A 3 6.03 -8.17 6.44
N SER A 4 5.02 -9.03 6.54
CA SER A 4 3.67 -8.59 6.88
C SER A 4 3.62 -8.02 8.29
N LEU A 5 2.98 -6.88 8.43
CA LEU A 5 2.85 -6.17 9.71
C LEU A 5 1.37 -6.03 10.07
N ASP A 6 1.03 -6.31 11.32
CA ASP A 6 -0.25 -5.91 11.86
C ASP A 6 -0.22 -4.44 12.31
N ARG A 7 -1.36 -3.93 12.75
CA ARG A 7 -1.49 -2.52 13.12
C ARG A 7 -0.62 -2.16 14.33
N ASP A 8 -0.52 -3.05 15.31
CA ASP A 8 0.31 -2.83 16.50
C ASP A 8 1.79 -2.78 16.14
N ALA A 9 2.24 -3.70 15.28
CA ALA A 9 3.62 -3.71 14.79
C ALA A 9 3.93 -2.44 13.97
N LEU A 10 2.98 -1.95 13.16
CA LEU A 10 3.13 -0.70 12.42
C LEU A 10 3.36 0.48 13.37
N ASP A 11 2.60 0.56 14.45
CA ASP A 11 2.74 1.65 15.43
C ASP A 11 4.11 1.60 16.12
N VAL A 12 4.58 0.42 16.49
CA VAL A 12 5.89 0.23 17.12
C VAL A 12 7.03 0.61 16.18
N TYR A 13 7.01 0.11 14.95
CA TYR A 13 8.07 0.39 13.97
C TYR A 13 8.04 1.84 13.51
N SER A 14 6.86 2.43 13.38
CA SER A 14 6.74 3.86 13.05
C SER A 14 7.35 4.74 14.12
N ALA A 15 7.16 4.42 15.39
CA ALA A 15 7.76 5.17 16.51
C ALA A 15 9.29 5.07 16.48
N ILE A 16 9.83 3.88 16.19
CA ILE A 16 11.28 3.68 16.08
C ILE A 16 11.87 4.48 14.92
N LEU A 17 11.22 4.43 13.73
CA LEU A 17 11.71 5.10 12.53
C LEU A 17 11.53 6.61 12.57
N ASP A 18 10.55 7.11 13.31
CA ASP A 18 10.25 8.53 13.42
C ASP A 18 11.45 9.33 13.95
N GLU A 19 12.19 8.73 14.87
CA GLU A 19 13.42 9.30 15.42
C GLU A 19 14.47 9.57 14.32
N TYR A 20 14.59 8.65 13.36
CA TYR A 20 15.50 8.80 12.21
C TYR A 20 14.95 9.77 11.16
N MET A 21 13.63 9.84 10.99
CA MET A 21 12.98 10.79 10.08
C MET A 21 13.24 12.25 10.48
N ALA A 22 13.39 12.51 11.76
CA ALA A 22 13.68 13.85 12.30
C ALA A 22 15.14 14.27 12.14
N ARG A 23 16.04 13.34 11.75
CA ARG A 23 17.48 13.62 11.61
C ARG A 23 17.81 14.14 10.22
N ASP A 24 18.69 15.14 10.14
CA ASP A 24 19.16 15.72 8.89
C ASP A 24 20.19 14.84 8.15
N ASP A 25 20.79 13.88 8.86
CA ASP A 25 21.83 13.00 8.33
C ASP A 25 21.30 11.66 7.81
N THR A 26 20.00 11.50 7.75
CA THR A 26 19.34 10.23 7.37
C THR A 26 18.43 10.45 6.16
N LEU A 27 18.62 9.62 5.14
CA LEU A 27 17.77 9.57 3.96
C LEU A 27 17.03 8.23 3.92
N PHE A 28 15.72 8.29 3.77
CA PHE A 28 14.91 7.10 3.57
C PHE A 28 14.70 6.84 2.09
N VAL A 29 15.06 5.65 1.65
CA VAL A 29 14.75 5.16 0.30
C VAL A 29 13.70 4.07 0.43
N ILE A 30 12.52 4.32 -0.14
CA ILE A 30 11.38 3.41 -0.05
C ILE A 30 11.24 2.68 -1.38
N SER A 31 11.22 1.34 -1.29
CA SER A 31 10.97 0.47 -2.45
C SER A 31 9.65 -0.26 -2.22
N SER A 32 8.76 -0.17 -3.17
CA SER A 32 7.46 -0.82 -3.08
C SER A 32 6.95 -1.16 -4.48
N ASP A 33 6.10 -2.16 -4.55
CA ASP A 33 5.33 -2.48 -5.74
C ASP A 33 3.85 -2.62 -5.36
N PHE A 34 2.99 -2.65 -6.38
CA PHE A 34 1.56 -2.64 -6.18
C PHE A 34 0.93 -3.95 -6.68
N CYS A 35 -0.22 -3.89 -7.32
CA CYS A 35 -1.00 -5.06 -7.65
C CYS A 35 -0.25 -6.06 -8.54
N HIS A 36 -0.15 -7.29 -8.08
CA HIS A 36 0.31 -8.43 -8.87
C HIS A 36 -0.91 -9.25 -9.31
N TRP A 37 -1.56 -8.77 -10.37
CA TRP A 37 -2.77 -9.39 -10.87
C TRP A 37 -2.46 -10.61 -11.73
N GLY A 38 -3.23 -11.69 -11.55
CA GLY A 38 -3.16 -12.85 -12.40
C GLY A 38 -3.22 -14.18 -11.62
N SER A 39 -3.43 -15.26 -12.35
CA SER A 39 -3.52 -16.61 -11.78
C SER A 39 -2.21 -17.04 -11.11
N ARG A 40 -1.05 -16.61 -11.64
CA ARG A 40 0.27 -16.90 -11.07
C ARG A 40 0.39 -16.40 -9.62
N PHE A 41 -0.22 -15.25 -9.31
CA PHE A 41 -0.18 -14.66 -7.98
C PHE A 41 -1.43 -14.97 -7.16
N GLN A 42 -2.34 -15.80 -7.69
CA GLN A 42 -3.62 -16.14 -7.07
C GLN A 42 -4.46 -14.90 -6.74
N TYR A 43 -4.36 -13.88 -7.60
CA TYR A 43 -5.09 -12.63 -7.46
C TYR A 43 -5.73 -12.24 -8.79
N GLN A 44 -7.04 -12.45 -8.91
CA GLN A 44 -7.82 -12.12 -10.09
C GLN A 44 -9.13 -11.41 -9.71
N ARG A 45 -9.05 -10.62 -8.66
CA ARG A 45 -10.24 -10.01 -8.08
C ARG A 45 -10.66 -8.78 -8.87
N TYR A 46 -11.93 -8.74 -9.23
CA TYR A 46 -12.61 -7.54 -9.70
C TYR A 46 -13.52 -7.00 -8.61
N LYS A 47 -13.49 -5.70 -8.39
CA LYS A 47 -14.52 -5.03 -7.61
C LYS A 47 -15.81 -4.96 -8.45
N PRO A 48 -17.02 -5.06 -7.84
CA PRO A 48 -18.27 -5.01 -8.60
C PRO A 48 -18.41 -3.80 -9.50
N GLU A 49 -17.95 -2.64 -9.09
CA GLU A 49 -17.98 -1.39 -9.85
C GLU A 49 -17.05 -1.39 -11.08
N HIS A 50 -16.16 -2.35 -11.19
CA HIS A 50 -15.17 -2.42 -12.28
C HIS A 50 -15.46 -3.55 -13.28
N ARG A 51 -16.57 -4.26 -13.15
CA ARG A 51 -16.86 -5.47 -13.95
C ARG A 51 -16.86 -5.24 -15.46
N ASN A 52 -17.24 -4.05 -15.92
CA ASN A 52 -17.33 -3.70 -17.33
C ASN A 52 -16.11 -2.96 -17.85
N GLN A 53 -15.03 -2.89 -17.06
CA GLN A 53 -13.81 -2.19 -17.41
C GLN A 53 -12.71 -3.17 -17.78
N PRO A 54 -11.78 -2.79 -18.70
CA PRO A 54 -10.57 -3.57 -18.93
C PRO A 54 -9.77 -3.75 -17.65
N ILE A 55 -9.09 -4.89 -17.53
CA ILE A 55 -8.31 -5.23 -16.33
C ILE A 55 -7.26 -4.17 -16.01
N HIS A 56 -6.56 -3.65 -17.02
CA HIS A 56 -5.53 -2.64 -16.80
C HIS A 56 -6.07 -1.35 -16.20
N GLU A 57 -7.28 -0.94 -16.56
CA GLU A 57 -7.92 0.23 -15.97
C GLU A 57 -8.32 -0.01 -14.52
N THR A 58 -8.80 -1.22 -14.22
CA THR A 58 -9.13 -1.63 -12.86
C THR A 58 -7.90 -1.63 -11.96
N ILE A 59 -6.78 -2.19 -12.45
CA ILE A 59 -5.51 -2.21 -11.73
C ILE A 59 -5.00 -0.79 -11.50
N GLU A 60 -5.00 0.04 -12.54
CA GLU A 60 -4.57 1.43 -12.44
C GLU A 60 -5.35 2.18 -11.37
N LYS A 61 -6.68 2.04 -11.36
CA LYS A 61 -7.53 2.69 -10.38
C LYS A 61 -7.23 2.22 -8.96
N MET A 62 -7.07 0.92 -8.76
CA MET A 62 -6.74 0.36 -7.45
C MET A 62 -5.39 0.87 -6.95
N ASP A 63 -4.39 0.88 -7.81
CA ASP A 63 -3.06 1.36 -7.47
C ASP A 63 -3.05 2.86 -7.18
N MET A 64 -3.76 3.65 -7.97
CA MET A 64 -3.87 5.10 -7.75
C MET A 64 -4.61 5.45 -6.47
N ASP A 65 -5.59 4.66 -6.06
CA ASP A 65 -6.24 4.83 -4.76
C ASP A 65 -5.23 4.67 -3.62
N GLY A 66 -4.35 3.67 -3.70
CA GLY A 66 -3.26 3.48 -2.75
C GLY A 66 -2.26 4.62 -2.77
N VAL A 67 -1.86 5.07 -3.95
CA VAL A 67 -0.92 6.19 -4.12
C VAL A 67 -1.44 7.47 -3.46
N LYS A 68 -2.72 7.78 -3.65
CA LYS A 68 -3.34 8.96 -3.02
C LYS A 68 -3.27 8.92 -1.51
N LEU A 69 -3.52 7.76 -0.92
CA LEU A 69 -3.45 7.59 0.54
C LEU A 69 -2.02 7.77 1.05
N ILE A 70 -1.02 7.31 0.30
CA ILE A 70 0.39 7.53 0.62
C ILE A 70 0.75 9.01 0.54
N GLU A 71 0.31 9.70 -0.51
CA GLU A 71 0.55 11.13 -0.69
C GLU A 71 -0.09 11.98 0.43
N GLN A 72 -1.27 11.55 0.91
CA GLN A 72 -1.96 12.18 2.02
C GLN A 72 -1.39 11.81 3.39
N LYS A 73 -0.43 10.89 3.43
CA LYS A 73 0.15 10.35 4.67
C LYS A 73 -0.92 9.74 5.60
N ASP A 74 -1.95 9.14 5.00
CA ASP A 74 -3.05 8.52 5.71
C ASP A 74 -2.74 7.05 5.99
N GLY A 75 -2.00 6.77 7.05
CA GLY A 75 -1.63 5.42 7.45
C GLY A 75 -2.84 4.53 7.75
N PRO A 76 -3.79 4.95 8.62
CA PRO A 76 -5.00 4.17 8.88
C PRO A 76 -5.82 3.91 7.62
N GLY A 77 -5.98 4.89 6.75
CA GLY A 77 -6.69 4.76 5.47
C GLY A 77 -5.99 3.77 4.55
N PHE A 78 -4.69 3.83 4.45
CA PHE A 78 -3.90 2.89 3.65
C PHE A 78 -4.01 1.46 4.18
N TYR A 79 -3.96 1.28 5.50
CA TYR A 79 -4.16 -0.04 6.10
C TYR A 79 -5.54 -0.62 5.75
N SER A 80 -6.59 0.19 5.83
CA SER A 80 -7.94 -0.22 5.44
C SER A 80 -8.04 -0.55 3.96
N TYR A 81 -7.37 0.21 3.11
CA TYR A 81 -7.25 -0.06 1.68
C TYR A 81 -6.63 -1.43 1.41
N LEU A 82 -5.52 -1.77 2.09
CA LEU A 82 -4.87 -3.08 1.95
C LEU A 82 -5.80 -4.22 2.36
N LYS A 83 -6.58 -4.05 3.41
CA LYS A 83 -7.53 -5.06 3.87
C LYS A 83 -8.69 -5.27 2.90
N GLY A 84 -9.03 -4.28 2.10
CA GLY A 84 -10.10 -4.35 1.11
C GLY A 84 -9.71 -4.91 -0.26
N LEU A 85 -8.43 -5.17 -0.45
CA LEU A 85 -7.93 -5.72 -1.73
C LEU A 85 -8.31 -7.18 -1.97
#